data_4be763985f27e95803d8a095dd151c59
#
_entry.id   4be763985f27e95803d8a095dd151c59
#
_cell.length_a   1.000
_cell.length_b   1.000
_cell.length_c   1.000
_cell.angle_alpha   90.00
_cell.angle_beta   90.00
_cell.angle_gamma   90.00
#
_symmetry.space_group_name_H-M   'P 1'
#
loop_
_entity.id
_entity.type
_entity.pdbx_description
1 polymer ?
#
loop_
_entity_poly.entity_id
_entity_poly.type
_entity_poly.pdbx_seq_one_letter_code
_entity_poly.pdbx_strand_id
1 'polypeptide(L)'
;MRYLSLTEVLIIYRRIIAQTGGSLGIRDFNALESALAQPRATYGGEDLYPTIVDKASSLGFSLIQNHPFIDGNKRIGHAAMETFLILNGFEIDAAVDEQEQVILTIASGNMKRDDFAVWLRAHVVETSVL
;
A
#
# COMPACT_ATOMS: atom_id res chain seq x y z
N MET A 1 -16.26 -5.13 1.13
CA MET A 1 -14.82 -4.88 1.39
C MET A 1 -14.00 -5.99 0.76
N ARG A 2 -13.09 -5.64 -0.15
CA ARG A 2 -12.25 -6.60 -0.83
C ARG A 2 -10.77 -6.37 -0.48
N TYR A 3 -10.18 -7.33 0.21
CA TYR A 3 -8.77 -7.31 0.57
C TYR A 3 -7.90 -7.94 -0.52
N LEU A 4 -6.64 -7.54 -0.60
CA LEU A 4 -5.67 -8.21 -1.47
C LEU A 4 -5.12 -9.45 -0.79
N SER A 5 -5.09 -10.56 -1.52
CA SER A 5 -4.46 -11.80 -1.05
C SER A 5 -2.95 -11.75 -1.29
N LEU A 6 -2.23 -12.67 -0.62
CA LEU A 6 -0.80 -12.85 -0.87
C LEU A 6 -0.52 -13.13 -2.36
N THR A 7 -1.30 -14.02 -2.97
CA THR A 7 -1.15 -14.36 -4.39
C THR A 7 -1.29 -13.13 -5.27
N GLU A 8 -2.28 -12.28 -5.01
CA GLU A 8 -2.51 -11.07 -5.78
C GLU A 8 -1.35 -10.08 -5.64
N VAL A 9 -0.84 -9.90 -4.44
CA VAL A 9 0.31 -9.01 -4.20
C VAL A 9 1.56 -9.53 -4.90
N LEU A 10 1.78 -10.84 -4.89
CA LEU A 10 2.91 -11.44 -5.60
C LEU A 10 2.80 -11.30 -7.12
N ILE A 11 1.59 -11.36 -7.67
CA ILE A 11 1.36 -11.11 -9.10
C ILE A 11 1.72 -9.66 -9.44
N ILE A 12 1.27 -8.71 -8.63
CA ILE A 12 1.59 -7.29 -8.82
C ILE A 12 3.11 -7.10 -8.75
N TYR A 13 3.75 -7.69 -7.75
CA TYR A 13 5.19 -7.61 -7.55
C TYR A 13 5.97 -8.10 -8.78
N ARG A 14 5.63 -9.29 -9.28
CA ARG A 14 6.31 -9.86 -10.46
C ARG A 14 6.16 -8.95 -11.68
N ARG A 15 4.99 -8.39 -11.90
CA ARG A 15 4.75 -7.47 -13.03
C ARG A 15 5.59 -6.20 -12.91
N ILE A 16 5.68 -5.64 -11.70
CA ILE A 16 6.46 -4.43 -11.47
C ILE A 16 7.94 -4.69 -11.77
N ILE A 17 8.51 -5.76 -11.22
CA ILE A 17 9.92 -6.08 -11.44
C ILE A 17 10.19 -6.37 -12.91
N ALA A 18 9.29 -7.09 -13.59
CA ALA A 18 9.44 -7.39 -15.02
C ALA A 18 9.42 -6.13 -15.89
N GLN A 19 8.60 -5.14 -15.53
CA GLN A 19 8.43 -3.91 -16.31
C GLN A 19 9.44 -2.83 -15.98
N THR A 20 9.89 -2.73 -14.73
CA THR A 20 10.71 -1.62 -14.28
C THR A 20 12.12 -2.03 -13.85
N GLY A 21 12.41 -3.32 -13.86
CA GLY A 21 13.71 -3.85 -13.45
C GLY A 21 13.83 -4.07 -11.95
N GLY A 22 14.91 -4.69 -11.55
CA GLY A 22 15.21 -5.04 -10.17
C GLY A 22 15.33 -6.55 -9.97
N SER A 23 15.64 -6.96 -8.76
CA SER A 23 15.83 -8.37 -8.41
C SER A 23 14.58 -8.94 -7.77
N LEU A 24 14.15 -10.13 -8.22
CA LEU A 24 13.08 -10.88 -7.58
C LEU A 24 13.59 -11.53 -6.30
N GLY A 25 12.74 -11.57 -5.29
CA GLY A 25 12.99 -12.30 -4.05
C GLY A 25 12.28 -11.70 -2.87
N ILE A 26 11.93 -12.57 -1.94
CA ILE A 26 11.33 -12.18 -0.65
C ILE A 26 12.45 -12.15 0.37
N ARG A 27 12.70 -10.98 0.97
CA ARG A 27 13.71 -10.81 2.01
C ARG A 27 13.19 -11.32 3.35
N ASP A 28 11.92 -11.05 3.65
CA ASP A 28 11.30 -11.37 4.93
C ASP A 28 9.82 -11.69 4.72
N PHE A 29 9.52 -12.97 4.68
CA PHE A 29 8.16 -13.45 4.44
C PHE A 29 7.21 -13.06 5.57
N ASN A 30 7.67 -13.08 6.83
CA ASN A 30 6.84 -12.68 7.96
C ASN A 30 6.48 -11.19 7.89
N ALA A 31 7.41 -10.35 7.45
CA ALA A 31 7.15 -8.93 7.24
C ALA A 31 6.11 -8.71 6.14
N LEU A 32 6.14 -9.53 5.09
CA LEU A 32 5.14 -9.48 4.01
C LEU A 32 3.76 -9.86 4.55
N GLU A 33 3.66 -10.96 5.26
CA GLU A 33 2.38 -11.40 5.85
C GLU A 33 1.84 -10.36 6.84
N SER A 34 2.72 -9.79 7.66
CA SER A 34 2.34 -8.74 8.61
C SER A 34 1.77 -7.51 7.89
N ALA A 35 2.41 -7.08 6.81
CA ALA A 35 1.93 -5.95 6.03
C ALA A 35 0.55 -6.22 5.41
N LEU A 36 0.34 -7.43 4.88
CA LEU A 36 -0.94 -7.82 4.29
C LEU A 36 -2.05 -7.95 5.32
N ALA A 37 -1.71 -8.24 6.56
CA ALA A 37 -2.67 -8.36 7.66
C ALA A 37 -3.11 -7.00 8.22
N GLN A 38 -2.34 -5.93 8.01
CA GLN A 38 -2.62 -4.61 8.58
C GLN A 38 -4.03 -4.09 8.30
N PRO A 39 -4.54 -4.14 7.05
CA PRO A 39 -5.90 -3.64 6.79
C PRO A 39 -7.00 -4.33 7.60
N ARG A 40 -6.75 -5.56 8.08
CA ARG A 40 -7.71 -6.35 8.86
C ARG A 40 -7.47 -6.27 10.36
N ALA A 41 -6.47 -5.52 10.80
CA ALA A 41 -6.09 -5.48 12.21
C ALA A 41 -7.25 -4.97 13.07
N THR A 42 -7.42 -5.61 14.23
CA THR A 42 -8.45 -5.24 15.21
C THR A 42 -7.81 -5.01 16.57
N TYR A 43 -8.52 -4.23 17.38
CA TYR A 43 -8.16 -4.02 18.78
C TYR A 43 -9.45 -3.95 19.59
N GLY A 44 -9.56 -4.79 20.60
CA GLY A 44 -10.77 -4.86 21.41
C GLY A 44 -12.04 -5.23 20.63
N GLY A 45 -11.88 -6.01 19.56
CA GLY A 45 -12.99 -6.43 18.71
C GLY A 45 -13.40 -5.41 17.64
N GLU A 46 -12.74 -4.26 17.57
CA GLU A 46 -13.03 -3.22 16.58
C GLU A 46 -11.88 -3.06 15.60
N ASP A 47 -12.20 -2.64 14.37
CA ASP A 47 -11.19 -2.39 13.35
C ASP A 47 -10.22 -1.28 13.80
N LEU A 48 -8.93 -1.56 13.74
CA LEU A 48 -7.89 -0.58 14.02
C LEU A 48 -7.86 0.50 12.92
N TYR A 49 -8.17 0.11 11.69
CA TYR A 49 -8.27 1.00 10.53
C TYR A 49 -9.69 0.92 9.96
N PRO A 50 -10.63 1.77 10.44
CA PRO A 50 -12.06 1.57 10.15
C PRO A 50 -12.49 1.95 8.74
N THR A 51 -11.82 2.86 8.06
CA THR A 51 -12.19 3.28 6.71
C THR A 51 -11.35 2.60 5.64
N ILE A 52 -11.86 2.60 4.39
CA ILE A 52 -11.10 2.09 3.23
C ILE A 52 -9.77 2.82 3.10
N VAL A 53 -9.78 4.14 3.27
CA VAL A 53 -8.57 4.95 3.14
C VAL A 53 -7.56 4.62 4.23
N ASP A 54 -8.01 4.45 5.47
CA ASP A 54 -7.14 4.05 6.58
C ASP A 54 -6.53 2.67 6.33
N LYS A 55 -7.33 1.73 5.81
CA LYS A 55 -6.85 0.39 5.46
C LYS A 55 -5.83 0.44 4.32
N ALA A 56 -6.10 1.22 3.30
CA ALA A 56 -5.16 1.39 2.17
C ALA A 56 -3.85 2.01 2.64
N SER A 57 -3.90 3.04 3.48
CA SER A 57 -2.69 3.68 4.00
C SER A 57 -1.87 2.72 4.86
N SER A 58 -2.52 1.88 5.67
CA SER A 58 -1.83 0.90 6.50
C SER A 58 -1.10 -0.15 5.65
N LEU A 59 -1.73 -0.59 4.56
CA LEU A 59 -1.13 -1.55 3.63
C LEU A 59 0.10 -0.96 2.94
N GLY A 60 -0.06 0.20 2.31
CA GLY A 60 1.04 0.84 1.58
C GLY A 60 2.21 1.20 2.50
N PHE A 61 1.91 1.82 3.63
CA PHE A 61 2.93 2.20 4.61
C PHE A 61 3.71 0.98 5.10
N SER A 62 3.01 -0.10 5.45
CA SER A 62 3.66 -1.31 5.98
C SER A 62 4.53 -2.02 4.94
N LEU A 63 4.07 -2.09 3.68
CA LEU A 63 4.88 -2.69 2.61
C LEU A 63 6.15 -1.88 2.36
N ILE A 64 6.08 -0.55 2.43
CA ILE A 64 7.25 0.31 2.25
C ILE A 64 8.21 0.19 3.44
N GLN A 65 7.70 0.29 4.65
CA GLN A 65 8.52 0.33 5.87
C GLN A 65 9.11 -1.04 6.25
N ASN A 66 8.37 -2.11 6.05
CA ASN A 66 8.82 -3.45 6.48
C ASN A 66 9.87 -4.05 5.54
N HIS A 67 10.04 -3.50 4.34
CA HIS A 67 10.97 -4.02 3.34
C HIS A 67 10.88 -5.54 3.14
N PRO A 68 9.68 -6.09 2.83
CA PRO A 68 9.54 -7.55 2.74
C PRO A 68 10.22 -8.15 1.52
N PHE A 69 10.45 -7.39 0.47
CA PHE A 69 11.10 -7.85 -0.75
C PHE A 69 12.56 -7.41 -0.79
N ILE A 70 13.37 -8.11 -1.59
CA ILE A 70 14.77 -7.75 -1.82
C ILE A 70 14.85 -6.39 -2.52
N ASP A 71 13.93 -6.14 -3.45
CA ASP A 71 13.91 -4.91 -4.25
C ASP A 71 12.46 -4.52 -4.56
N GLY A 72 12.23 -3.27 -4.87
CA GLY A 72 10.93 -2.77 -5.33
C GLY A 72 9.91 -2.47 -4.26
N ASN A 73 10.26 -2.40 -2.98
CA ASN A 73 9.31 -2.20 -1.89
C ASN A 73 8.49 -0.90 -2.03
N LYS A 74 9.08 0.18 -2.48
CA LYS A 74 8.37 1.45 -2.72
C LYS A 74 7.34 1.29 -3.83
N ARG A 75 7.74 0.67 -4.93
CA ARG A 75 6.87 0.46 -6.10
C ARG A 75 5.71 -0.48 -5.76
N ILE A 76 6.00 -1.59 -5.08
CA ILE A 76 4.94 -2.54 -4.71
C ILE A 76 4.00 -1.97 -3.66
N GLY A 77 4.51 -1.25 -2.67
CA GLY A 77 3.66 -0.60 -1.67
C GLY A 77 2.69 0.39 -2.29
N HIS A 78 3.19 1.22 -3.21
CA HIS A 78 2.37 2.18 -3.96
C HIS A 78 1.31 1.46 -4.81
N ALA A 79 1.72 0.48 -5.60
CA ALA A 79 0.82 -0.25 -6.51
C ALA A 79 -0.21 -1.09 -5.76
N ALA A 80 0.17 -1.76 -4.69
CA ALA A 80 -0.76 -2.56 -3.89
C ALA A 80 -1.82 -1.68 -3.22
N MET A 81 -1.40 -0.56 -2.66
CA MET A 81 -2.31 0.41 -2.05
C MET A 81 -3.30 0.96 -3.08
N GLU A 82 -2.81 1.37 -4.24
CA GLU A 82 -3.65 1.89 -5.32
C GLU A 82 -4.63 0.83 -5.81
N THR A 83 -4.16 -0.40 -6.01
CA THR A 83 -5.01 -1.52 -6.43
C THR A 83 -6.10 -1.81 -5.40
N PHE A 84 -5.74 -1.81 -4.11
CA PHE A 84 -6.72 -2.01 -3.04
C PHE A 84 -7.81 -0.95 -3.08
N LEU A 85 -7.44 0.31 -3.25
CA LEU A 85 -8.40 1.41 -3.37
C LEU A 85 -9.33 1.22 -4.57
N ILE A 86 -8.77 0.94 -5.75
CA ILE A 86 -9.54 0.76 -6.99
C ILE A 86 -10.53 -0.40 -6.85
N LEU A 87 -10.12 -1.52 -6.27
CA LEU A 87 -10.99 -2.68 -6.06
C LEU A 87 -12.16 -2.38 -5.11
N ASN A 88 -12.03 -1.34 -4.30
CA ASN A 88 -13.06 -0.93 -3.35
C ASN A 88 -13.78 0.37 -3.75
N GLY A 89 -13.62 0.80 -5.00
CA GLY A 89 -14.38 1.92 -5.56
C GLY A 89 -13.76 3.30 -5.35
N PHE A 90 -12.45 3.37 -5.10
CA PHE A 90 -11.73 4.63 -4.87
C PHE A 90 -10.49 4.73 -5.73
N GLU A 91 -9.99 5.93 -5.89
CA GLU A 91 -8.73 6.19 -6.58
C GLU A 91 -8.00 7.37 -5.95
N ILE A 92 -6.69 7.43 -6.18
CA ILE A 92 -5.87 8.56 -5.71
C ILE A 92 -5.94 9.67 -6.76
N ASP A 93 -6.40 10.84 -6.34
CA ASP A 93 -6.46 12.04 -7.18
C ASP A 93 -5.31 12.97 -6.78
N ALA A 94 -4.15 12.69 -7.32
CA ALA A 94 -2.94 13.50 -7.13
C ALA A 94 -2.01 13.26 -8.32
N ALA A 95 -1.18 14.27 -8.63
CA ALA A 95 -0.18 14.14 -9.68
C ALA A 95 0.78 12.99 -9.36
N VAL A 96 1.25 12.28 -10.39
CA VAL A 96 2.18 11.16 -10.23
C VAL A 96 3.43 11.58 -9.46
N ASP A 97 4.00 12.74 -9.79
CA ASP A 97 5.20 13.24 -9.13
C ASP A 97 4.97 13.49 -7.63
N GLU A 98 3.81 14.00 -7.27
CA GLU A 98 3.46 14.20 -5.86
C GLU A 98 3.33 12.87 -5.13
N GLN A 99 2.66 11.89 -5.74
CA GLN A 99 2.54 10.54 -5.17
C GLN A 99 3.91 9.92 -4.94
N GLU A 100 4.79 9.99 -5.93
CA GLU A 100 6.15 9.44 -5.83
C GLU A 100 6.95 10.12 -4.72
N GLN A 101 6.81 11.46 -4.58
CA GLN A 101 7.51 12.19 -3.53
C GLN A 101 7.04 11.77 -2.14
N VAL A 102 5.75 11.55 -1.95
CA VAL A 102 5.19 11.06 -0.69
C VAL A 102 5.72 9.66 -0.37
N ILE A 103 5.74 8.76 -1.34
CA ILE A 103 6.28 7.42 -1.18
C ILE A 103 7.76 7.47 -0.77
N LEU A 104 8.57 8.32 -1.40
CA LEU A 104 9.97 8.51 -1.03
C LEU A 104 10.11 9.04 0.40
N THR A 105 9.25 9.92 0.83
CA THR A 105 9.25 10.48 2.18
C THR A 105 8.95 9.40 3.23
N ILE A 106 8.01 8.50 2.94
CA ILE A 106 7.76 7.33 3.79
C ILE A 106 9.00 6.44 3.85
N ALA A 107 9.57 6.12 2.70
CA ALA A 107 10.70 5.20 2.61
C ALA A 107 11.93 5.71 3.36
N SER A 108 12.14 7.03 3.38
CA SER A 108 13.25 7.66 4.08
C SER A 108 13.03 7.80 5.59
N GLY A 109 11.85 7.44 6.09
CA GLY A 109 11.50 7.55 7.51
C GLY A 109 11.04 8.95 7.93
N ASN A 110 10.81 9.85 6.97
CA ASN A 110 10.44 11.24 7.26
C ASN A 110 8.93 11.51 7.25
N MET A 111 8.12 10.48 7.07
CA MET A 111 6.67 10.57 7.18
C MET A 111 6.16 9.42 8.04
N LYS A 112 5.39 9.75 9.07
CA LYS A 112 4.79 8.76 9.96
C LYS A 112 3.48 8.23 9.37
N ARG A 113 3.03 7.09 9.88
CA ARG A 113 1.81 6.42 9.43
C ARG A 113 0.60 7.36 9.45
N ASP A 114 0.40 8.08 10.54
CA ASP A 114 -0.76 8.97 10.69
C ASP A 114 -0.72 10.13 9.70
N ASP A 115 0.46 10.68 9.45
CA ASP A 115 0.64 11.76 8.48
C ASP A 115 0.34 11.28 7.06
N PHE A 116 0.75 10.06 6.73
CA PHE A 116 0.42 9.47 5.43
C PHE A 116 -1.08 9.24 5.28
N ALA A 117 -1.75 8.75 6.33
CA ALA A 117 -3.20 8.56 6.30
C ALA A 117 -3.94 9.89 6.07
N VAL A 118 -3.47 10.97 6.70
CA VAL A 118 -4.03 12.31 6.48
C VAL A 118 -3.86 12.76 5.03
N TRP A 119 -2.65 12.58 4.47
CA TRP A 119 -2.39 12.93 3.08
C TRP A 119 -3.28 12.13 2.13
N LEU A 120 -3.35 10.82 2.35
CA LEU A 120 -4.13 9.94 1.48
C LEU A 120 -5.62 10.29 1.52
N ARG A 121 -6.15 10.55 2.72
CA ARG A 121 -7.56 10.93 2.89
C ARG A 121 -7.89 12.21 2.14
N ALA A 122 -6.96 13.16 2.08
CA ALA A 122 -7.14 14.41 1.36
C ALA A 122 -7.09 14.24 -0.16
N HIS A 123 -6.57 13.12 -0.67
CA HIS A 123 -6.32 12.91 -2.09
C HIS A 123 -7.04 11.69 -2.68
N VAL A 124 -7.92 11.05 -1.92
CA VAL A 124 -8.71 9.91 -2.41
C VAL A 124 -10.10 10.38 -2.77
N VAL A 125 -10.58 9.94 -3.92
CA VAL A 125 -11.93 10.23 -4.42
C VAL A 125 -12.61 8.93 -4.80
N GLU A 126 -13.95 8.92 -4.81
CA GLU A 126 -14.70 7.78 -5.32
C GLU A 126 -14.52 7.69 -6.83
N THR A 127 -14.34 6.47 -7.35
CA THR A 127 -14.29 6.27 -8.79
C THR A 127 -15.67 6.49 -9.39
N SER A 128 -15.70 7.17 -10.55
CA SER A 128 -16.93 7.30 -11.31
C SER A 128 -17.32 5.94 -11.86
N VAL A 129 -18.52 5.49 -11.54
CA VAL A 129 -19.10 4.26 -12.08
C VAL A 129 -20.18 4.66 -13.06
N LEU A 130 -20.04 4.18 -14.27
CA LEU A 130 -21.06 4.36 -15.30
C LEU A 130 -22.08 3.25 -15.26
#